data_5a2c3d8c4153d55f01b306cac1282f86
#
_entry.id   5a2c3d8c4153d55f01b306cac1282f86
#
_cell.length_a   1.000
_cell.length_b   1.000
_cell.length_c   1.000
_cell.angle_alpha   90.00
_cell.angle_beta   90.00
_cell.angle_gamma   90.00
#
_symmetry.space_group_name_H-M   'P 1'
#
loop_
_entity.id
_entity.type
_entity.pdbx_description
1 polymer ?
#
loop_
_entity_poly.entity_id
_entity_poly.type
_entity_poly.pdbx_seq_one_letter_code
_entity_poly.pdbx_strand_id
1 'polypeptide(L)'
;MTERYDLVVVGAGPGGSSTAYHSSRAGLKTLLIDRQEFPRDKTCGDGLMPHAASEVALMGLADWLDEPHHGKFTGFSMYTRSAFLRQGLPPSLHGPRGYVIRRKETDAKLLERAASAGAEFRSGVRATELSRSATADVTGIRAANAGGELRFEAPIVVVADGVGGFAGEGMKAHQNAVARRQYFRDVDGPNKQDLHIFITEDMNSHGAGYGWVFYFGDGRANVGAGVSTRALARTGRNLKDFFDRFLEEPQLARWLENAEPEGPAKSWSLKMGMWGARRYAQGVLAVGDAGSMIHPISGEGVGYAMESGRLAATWVHQAHARRDFSASTLSGYESQLRRQRAREHLSGQALVNLVPNLGMMEPLFRACEKDPEARRTLMESFTGDTPVYSLLKHPMTLATALREGVREAIRS
;
A
#
# COMPACT_ATOMS: atom_id res chain seq x y z
N MET A 1 15.93 33.96 -2.72
CA MET A 1 16.52 33.65 -1.39
C MET A 1 16.46 32.16 -1.19
N THR A 2 17.53 31.53 -0.70
CA THR A 2 17.55 30.10 -0.41
C THR A 2 17.01 29.87 1.00
N GLU A 3 15.97 29.08 1.15
CA GLU A 3 15.35 28.78 2.45
C GLU A 3 15.95 27.51 3.04
N ARG A 4 16.19 27.52 4.33
CA ARG A 4 16.90 26.47 5.05
C ARG A 4 15.98 25.72 6.00
N TYR A 5 16.02 24.37 5.93
CA TYR A 5 15.25 23.43 6.73
C TYR A 5 16.17 22.35 7.33
N ASP A 6 15.69 21.67 8.35
CA ASP A 6 16.35 20.46 8.87
C ASP A 6 16.02 19.24 7.98
N LEU A 7 14.82 19.24 7.41
CA LEU A 7 14.30 18.16 6.59
C LEU A 7 13.44 18.71 5.45
N VAL A 8 13.65 18.17 4.25
CA VAL A 8 12.70 18.31 3.12
C VAL A 8 12.05 16.96 2.84
N VAL A 9 10.72 16.93 2.79
CA VAL A 9 9.91 15.77 2.44
C VAL A 9 9.26 16.01 1.08
N VAL A 10 9.48 15.12 0.12
CA VAL A 10 8.97 15.21 -1.24
C VAL A 10 7.79 14.27 -1.44
N GLY A 11 6.59 14.81 -1.55
CA GLY A 11 5.31 14.09 -1.68
C GLY A 11 4.50 14.10 -0.37
N ALA A 12 3.28 14.64 -0.43
CA ALA A 12 2.37 14.78 0.70
C ALA A 12 1.29 13.67 0.77
N GLY A 13 1.60 12.47 0.25
CA GLY A 13 0.81 11.27 0.50
C GLY A 13 1.01 10.75 1.93
N PRO A 14 0.42 9.58 2.27
CA PRO A 14 0.44 9.04 3.64
C PRO A 14 1.85 8.94 4.24
N GLY A 15 2.83 8.46 3.49
CA GLY A 15 4.22 8.35 3.97
C GLY A 15 4.87 9.70 4.24
N GLY A 16 4.68 10.66 3.34
CA GLY A 16 5.26 12.01 3.50
C GLY A 16 4.58 12.80 4.61
N SER A 17 3.25 12.75 4.69
CA SER A 17 2.50 13.40 5.79
C SER A 17 2.86 12.80 7.15
N SER A 18 3.02 11.46 7.25
CA SER A 18 3.49 10.80 8.46
C SER A 18 4.92 11.23 8.81
N THR A 19 5.84 11.25 7.83
CA THR A 19 7.21 11.73 8.05
C THR A 19 7.24 13.16 8.57
N ALA A 20 6.51 14.05 7.89
CA ALA A 20 6.47 15.46 8.24
C ALA A 20 5.86 15.69 9.64
N TYR A 21 4.75 15.00 9.96
CA TYR A 21 4.12 15.04 11.26
C TYR A 21 5.10 14.67 12.39
N HIS A 22 5.71 13.48 12.28
CA HIS A 22 6.58 12.98 13.33
C HIS A 22 7.89 13.79 13.46
N SER A 23 8.43 14.27 12.34
CA SER A 23 9.63 15.12 12.34
C SER A 23 9.38 16.48 12.98
N SER A 24 8.26 17.14 12.63
CA SER A 24 7.88 18.44 13.22
C SER A 24 7.57 18.30 14.71
N ARG A 25 6.90 17.21 15.12
CA ARG A 25 6.66 16.88 16.53
C ARG A 25 7.95 16.66 17.32
N ALA A 26 9.02 16.21 16.66
CA ALA A 26 10.36 16.08 17.25
C ALA A 26 11.17 17.39 17.22
N GLY A 27 10.56 18.52 16.80
CA GLY A 27 11.17 19.85 16.80
C GLY A 27 12.01 20.18 15.58
N LEU A 28 11.98 19.35 14.52
CA LEU A 28 12.71 19.64 13.28
C LEU A 28 11.93 20.63 12.40
N LYS A 29 12.62 21.63 11.86
CA LYS A 29 12.07 22.55 10.86
C LYS A 29 11.89 21.77 9.54
N THR A 30 10.65 21.36 9.27
CA THR A 30 10.31 20.44 8.18
C THR A 30 9.54 21.13 7.07
N LEU A 31 10.04 21.03 5.83
CA LEU A 31 9.32 21.39 4.63
C LEU A 31 8.71 20.14 3.98
N LEU A 32 7.42 20.17 3.71
CA LEU A 32 6.68 19.17 2.94
C LEU A 32 6.23 19.78 1.62
N ILE A 33 6.59 19.20 0.49
CA ILE A 33 6.18 19.67 -0.83
C ILE A 33 5.40 18.60 -1.59
N ASP A 34 4.44 19.01 -2.39
CA ASP A 34 3.76 18.14 -3.37
C ASP A 34 3.51 18.90 -4.67
N ARG A 35 3.60 18.18 -5.80
CA ARG A 35 3.32 18.74 -7.13
C ARG A 35 1.86 19.03 -7.38
N GLN A 36 0.95 18.46 -6.57
CA GLN A 36 -0.51 18.61 -6.70
C GLN A 36 -1.06 19.50 -5.59
N GLU A 37 -2.18 20.14 -5.92
CA GLU A 37 -3.04 20.80 -4.93
C GLU A 37 -3.86 19.77 -4.16
N PHE A 38 -4.15 20.04 -2.89
CA PHE A 38 -5.00 19.21 -2.05
C PHE A 38 -6.34 19.89 -1.75
N PRO A 39 -7.43 19.11 -1.59
CA PRO A 39 -7.52 17.65 -1.63
C PRO A 39 -7.48 17.07 -3.05
N ARG A 40 -6.70 16.01 -3.26
CA ARG A 40 -6.53 15.35 -4.56
C ARG A 40 -6.95 13.88 -4.54
N ASP A 41 -7.38 13.36 -5.68
CA ASP A 41 -7.62 11.93 -5.84
C ASP A 41 -6.31 11.16 -6.07
N LYS A 42 -6.26 9.92 -5.60
CA LYS A 42 -5.19 8.95 -5.85
C LYS A 42 -5.82 7.57 -6.04
N THR A 43 -5.52 6.90 -7.14
CA THR A 43 -6.02 5.54 -7.38
C THR A 43 -5.58 4.58 -6.27
N CYS A 44 -6.57 3.97 -5.61
CA CYS A 44 -6.42 3.07 -4.46
C CYS A 44 -7.73 2.28 -4.30
N GLY A 45 -7.70 1.17 -3.57
CA GLY A 45 -8.91 0.49 -3.07
C GLY A 45 -9.59 1.22 -1.91
N ASP A 46 -8.92 2.26 -1.34
CA ASP A 46 -9.42 3.08 -0.23
C ASP A 46 -9.59 2.32 1.11
N GLY A 47 -9.19 1.07 1.17
CA GLY A 47 -9.20 0.27 2.39
C GLY A 47 -8.03 0.66 3.31
N LEU A 48 -8.36 0.96 4.56
CA LEU A 48 -7.43 1.14 5.66
C LEU A 48 -7.50 -0.09 6.56
N MET A 49 -6.53 -0.98 6.42
CA MET A 49 -6.40 -2.16 7.28
C MET A 49 -6.19 -1.75 8.74
N PRO A 50 -6.40 -2.63 9.73
CA PRO A 50 -6.17 -2.31 11.14
C PRO A 50 -4.80 -1.69 11.42
N HIS A 51 -3.74 -2.14 10.75
CA HIS A 51 -2.41 -1.56 10.82
C HIS A 51 -2.39 -0.09 10.35
N ALA A 52 -3.04 0.21 9.21
CA ALA A 52 -3.15 1.59 8.71
C ALA A 52 -3.95 2.48 9.68
N ALA A 53 -5.05 1.96 10.23
CA ALA A 53 -5.85 2.66 11.23
C ALA A 53 -5.03 3.00 12.49
N SER A 54 -4.16 2.10 12.95
CA SER A 54 -3.24 2.35 14.06
C SER A 54 -2.26 3.47 13.75
N GLU A 55 -1.67 3.51 12.56
CA GLU A 55 -0.76 4.59 12.19
C GLU A 55 -1.49 5.94 12.10
N VAL A 56 -2.75 5.97 11.62
CA VAL A 56 -3.61 7.16 11.64
C VAL A 56 -3.87 7.59 13.10
N ALA A 57 -4.17 6.65 13.99
CA ALA A 57 -4.39 6.92 15.42
C ALA A 57 -3.12 7.48 16.09
N LEU A 58 -1.92 7.01 15.72
CA LEU A 58 -0.63 7.55 16.21
C LEU A 58 -0.39 9.00 15.78
N MET A 59 -1.05 9.47 14.74
CA MET A 59 -1.07 10.89 14.37
C MET A 59 -2.13 11.69 15.15
N GLY A 60 -2.86 11.07 16.09
CA GLY A 60 -3.91 11.72 16.89
C GLY A 60 -5.22 11.89 16.13
N LEU A 61 -5.53 10.99 15.20
CA LEU A 61 -6.72 11.01 14.35
C LEU A 61 -7.66 9.80 14.59
N ALA A 62 -7.61 9.19 15.79
CA ALA A 62 -8.45 8.03 16.11
C ALA A 62 -9.94 8.35 16.00
N ASP A 63 -10.39 9.48 16.57
CA ASP A 63 -11.80 9.89 16.55
C ASP A 63 -12.30 10.19 15.14
N TRP A 64 -11.43 10.75 14.28
CA TRP A 64 -11.75 11.00 12.89
C TRP A 64 -12.05 9.71 12.11
N LEU A 65 -11.35 8.61 12.38
CA LEU A 65 -11.63 7.33 11.75
C LEU A 65 -13.06 6.85 12.02
N ASP A 66 -13.60 7.17 13.19
CA ASP A 66 -14.93 6.71 13.62
C ASP A 66 -16.09 7.61 13.16
N GLU A 67 -15.83 8.62 12.32
CA GLU A 67 -16.90 9.45 11.75
C GLU A 67 -17.98 8.59 11.03
N PRO A 68 -19.27 8.96 11.14
CA PRO A 68 -20.39 8.11 10.69
C PRO A 68 -20.41 7.79 9.21
N HIS A 69 -19.85 8.68 8.37
CA HIS A 69 -19.83 8.52 6.91
C HIS A 69 -18.69 7.63 6.40
N HIS A 70 -17.76 7.24 7.27
CA HIS A 70 -16.70 6.32 6.92
C HIS A 70 -17.20 4.89 6.88
N GLY A 71 -16.87 4.15 5.82
CA GLY A 71 -17.08 2.72 5.75
C GLY A 71 -16.25 2.01 6.82
N LYS A 72 -16.84 0.99 7.46
CA LYS A 72 -16.17 0.18 8.48
C LYS A 72 -16.28 -1.28 8.10
N PHE A 73 -15.20 -2.03 8.24
CA PHE A 73 -15.23 -3.46 8.01
C PHE A 73 -14.63 -4.22 9.19
N THR A 74 -15.16 -5.43 9.40
CA THR A 74 -14.78 -6.33 10.50
C THR A 74 -14.38 -7.71 10.02
N GLY A 75 -14.32 -7.93 8.70
CA GLY A 75 -13.95 -9.20 8.11
C GLY A 75 -13.67 -9.13 6.62
N PHE A 76 -13.39 -10.31 6.09
CA PHE A 76 -13.17 -10.57 4.67
C PHE A 76 -14.14 -11.62 4.16
N SER A 77 -14.62 -11.42 2.96
CA SER A 77 -15.30 -12.41 2.14
C SER A 77 -14.49 -12.64 0.87
N MET A 78 -13.89 -13.80 0.73
CA MET A 78 -13.05 -14.16 -0.42
C MET A 78 -13.73 -15.18 -1.29
N TYR A 79 -13.75 -14.92 -2.58
CA TYR A 79 -14.43 -15.71 -3.60
C TYR A 79 -13.41 -16.24 -4.60
N THR A 80 -13.46 -17.55 -4.85
CA THR A 80 -12.81 -18.17 -5.99
C THR A 80 -13.89 -18.84 -6.84
N ARG A 81 -13.52 -19.51 -7.94
CA ARG A 81 -14.48 -20.22 -8.77
C ARG A 81 -15.27 -21.29 -8.00
N SER A 82 -14.62 -21.97 -7.04
CA SER A 82 -15.20 -23.15 -6.38
C SER A 82 -15.16 -23.11 -4.85
N ALA A 83 -14.64 -22.04 -4.23
CA ALA A 83 -14.57 -21.89 -2.79
C ALA A 83 -15.00 -20.48 -2.33
N PHE A 84 -15.56 -20.45 -1.13
CA PHE A 84 -15.93 -19.22 -0.42
C PHE A 84 -15.34 -19.23 0.98
N LEU A 85 -14.50 -18.24 1.29
CA LEU A 85 -13.95 -18.09 2.63
C LEU A 85 -14.47 -16.79 3.24
N ARG A 86 -15.11 -16.90 4.39
CA ARG A 86 -15.44 -15.75 5.23
C ARG A 86 -14.71 -15.86 6.55
N GLN A 87 -14.03 -14.77 6.92
CA GLN A 87 -13.28 -14.69 8.17
C GLN A 87 -13.40 -13.28 8.75
N GLY A 88 -13.75 -13.18 10.03
CA GLY A 88 -13.62 -11.94 10.79
C GLY A 88 -12.15 -11.51 10.86
N LEU A 89 -11.91 -10.22 11.03
CA LEU A 89 -10.56 -9.72 11.29
C LEU A 89 -9.97 -10.45 12.49
N PRO A 90 -8.73 -10.94 12.38
CA PRO A 90 -8.07 -11.57 13.52
C PRO A 90 -7.93 -10.57 14.67
N PRO A 91 -7.88 -11.03 15.93
CA PRO A 91 -7.46 -10.21 17.04
C PRO A 91 -6.02 -9.75 16.78
N SER A 92 -5.87 -8.55 16.27
CA SER A 92 -4.55 -7.98 15.97
C SER A 92 -4.17 -6.96 17.04
N LEU A 93 -2.88 -6.65 17.13
CA LEU A 93 -2.36 -5.56 17.96
C LEU A 93 -2.94 -4.20 17.54
N HIS A 94 -3.54 -4.14 16.36
CA HIS A 94 -4.04 -2.94 15.71
C HIS A 94 -5.56 -2.73 15.86
N GLY A 95 -6.24 -3.58 16.64
CA GLY A 95 -7.67 -3.49 16.87
C GLY A 95 -8.51 -4.34 15.93
N PRO A 96 -9.84 -4.40 16.18
CA PRO A 96 -10.74 -5.38 15.58
C PRO A 96 -11.41 -4.89 14.29
N ARG A 97 -11.06 -3.73 13.76
CA ARG A 97 -11.74 -3.14 12.59
C ARG A 97 -10.78 -2.40 11.66
N GLY A 98 -11.17 -2.33 10.40
CA GLY A 98 -10.58 -1.44 9.41
C GLY A 98 -11.63 -0.48 8.86
N TYR A 99 -11.21 0.39 7.95
CA TYR A 99 -12.06 1.45 7.42
C TYR A 99 -11.96 1.51 5.89
N VAL A 100 -12.99 2.03 5.25
CA VAL A 100 -12.98 2.36 3.82
C VAL A 100 -13.24 3.85 3.68
N ILE A 101 -12.18 4.60 3.39
CA ILE A 101 -12.21 6.07 3.32
C ILE A 101 -11.48 6.51 2.05
N ARG A 102 -12.09 7.39 1.27
CA ARG A 102 -11.50 7.86 0.01
C ARG A 102 -10.14 8.49 0.25
N ARG A 103 -9.16 8.13 -0.58
CA ARG A 103 -7.81 8.71 -0.53
C ARG A 103 -7.81 10.24 -0.63
N LYS A 104 -8.78 10.82 -1.34
CA LYS A 104 -8.95 12.27 -1.41
C LYS A 104 -9.12 12.87 -0.01
N GLU A 105 -9.88 12.20 0.84
CA GLU A 105 -10.17 12.62 2.20
C GLU A 105 -9.04 12.23 3.16
N THR A 106 -8.62 10.97 3.12
CA THR A 106 -7.53 10.47 3.98
C THR A 106 -6.25 11.29 3.80
N ASP A 107 -5.81 11.49 2.54
CA ASP A 107 -4.56 12.20 2.28
C ASP A 107 -4.63 13.68 2.72
N ALA A 108 -5.80 14.33 2.52
CA ALA A 108 -6.01 15.71 2.98
C ALA A 108 -5.99 15.81 4.50
N LYS A 109 -6.62 14.85 5.20
CA LYS A 109 -6.63 14.84 6.68
C LYS A 109 -5.26 14.59 7.28
N LEU A 110 -4.49 13.67 6.71
CA LEU A 110 -3.11 13.42 7.13
C LEU A 110 -2.20 14.64 6.91
N LEU A 111 -2.37 15.32 5.78
CA LEU A 111 -1.64 16.56 5.47
C LEU A 111 -2.01 17.69 6.43
N GLU A 112 -3.31 17.93 6.67
CA GLU A 112 -3.80 18.90 7.66
C GLU A 112 -3.14 18.65 9.03
N ARG A 113 -3.08 17.38 9.43
CA ARG A 113 -2.48 16.99 10.69
C ARG A 113 -0.98 17.24 10.75
N ALA A 114 -0.26 17.00 9.64
CA ALA A 114 1.16 17.31 9.56
C ALA A 114 1.42 18.82 9.63
N ALA A 115 0.64 19.64 8.92
CA ALA A 115 0.74 21.09 8.97
C ALA A 115 0.43 21.63 10.37
N SER A 116 -0.62 21.11 11.02
CA SER A 116 -0.97 21.49 12.41
C SER A 116 0.10 21.11 13.43
N ALA A 117 0.98 20.15 13.10
CA ALA A 117 2.12 19.79 13.93
C ALA A 117 3.37 20.67 13.70
N GLY A 118 3.29 21.63 12.78
CA GLY A 118 4.36 22.59 12.47
C GLY A 118 5.14 22.31 11.19
N ALA A 119 4.73 21.33 10.36
CA ALA A 119 5.32 21.16 9.04
C ALA A 119 4.88 22.30 8.10
N GLU A 120 5.82 22.94 7.43
CA GLU A 120 5.51 23.89 6.37
C GLU A 120 5.13 23.11 5.11
N PHE A 121 3.92 23.34 4.58
CA PHE A 121 3.45 22.68 3.36
C PHE A 121 3.43 23.65 2.17
N ARG A 122 3.93 23.19 1.02
CA ARG A 122 3.84 23.90 -0.26
C ARG A 122 3.28 22.97 -1.35
N SER A 123 2.10 23.32 -1.83
CA SER A 123 1.46 22.66 -2.97
C SER A 123 1.99 23.19 -4.30
N GLY A 124 1.72 22.46 -5.39
CA GLY A 124 2.13 22.86 -6.75
C GLY A 124 3.64 22.91 -6.96
N VAL A 125 4.44 22.31 -6.07
CA VAL A 125 5.90 22.30 -6.09
C VAL A 125 6.42 20.91 -6.46
N ARG A 126 7.06 20.81 -7.60
CA ARG A 126 7.69 19.57 -8.10
C ARG A 126 9.18 19.55 -7.81
N ALA A 127 9.66 18.61 -7.03
CA ALA A 127 11.08 18.34 -6.90
C ALA A 127 11.64 17.83 -8.24
N THR A 128 12.78 18.35 -8.65
CA THR A 128 13.42 18.03 -9.93
C THR A 128 14.77 17.34 -9.76
N GLU A 129 15.55 17.71 -8.75
CA GLU A 129 16.90 17.22 -8.55
C GLU A 129 17.34 17.33 -7.08
N LEU A 130 18.15 16.37 -6.61
CA LEU A 130 18.88 16.49 -5.35
C LEU A 130 20.07 17.46 -5.54
N SER A 131 20.20 18.44 -4.66
CA SER A 131 21.39 19.29 -4.57
C SER A 131 22.46 18.59 -3.74
N ARG A 132 23.71 18.56 -4.24
CA ARG A 132 24.84 17.92 -3.55
C ARG A 132 26.04 18.85 -3.51
N SER A 133 26.86 18.69 -2.47
CA SER A 133 28.18 19.32 -2.37
C SER A 133 29.21 18.64 -3.29
N ALA A 134 30.39 19.20 -3.37
CA ALA A 134 31.53 18.58 -4.08
C ALA A 134 31.92 17.20 -3.46
N THR A 135 31.62 16.97 -2.18
CA THR A 135 31.84 15.70 -1.46
C THR A 135 30.64 14.74 -1.55
N ALA A 136 29.70 15.01 -2.47
CA ALA A 136 28.46 14.24 -2.68
C ALA A 136 27.47 14.25 -1.52
N ASP A 137 27.65 15.08 -0.50
CA ASP A 137 26.68 15.26 0.58
C ASP A 137 25.43 15.96 0.04
N VAL A 138 24.25 15.51 0.48
CA VAL A 138 23.01 16.21 0.20
C VAL A 138 23.00 17.57 0.88
N THR A 139 22.73 18.60 0.10
CA THR A 139 22.60 19.98 0.58
C THR A 139 21.17 20.51 0.44
N GLY A 140 20.28 19.75 -0.19
CA GLY A 140 18.87 20.10 -0.40
C GLY A 140 18.30 19.56 -1.69
N ILE A 141 17.34 20.30 -2.24
CA ILE A 141 16.70 19.98 -3.53
C ILE A 141 16.59 21.21 -4.43
N ARG A 142 16.56 20.97 -5.74
CA ARG A 142 15.95 21.87 -6.72
C ARG A 142 14.51 21.46 -6.93
N ALA A 143 13.66 22.42 -7.14
CA ALA A 143 12.24 22.21 -7.41
C ALA A 143 11.74 23.26 -8.41
N ALA A 144 10.54 23.07 -8.92
CA ALA A 144 9.88 24.03 -9.81
C ALA A 144 8.40 24.13 -9.47
N ASN A 145 7.84 25.32 -9.66
CA ASN A 145 6.41 25.58 -9.66
C ASN A 145 6.04 26.48 -10.86
N ALA A 146 4.81 26.97 -10.94
CA ALA A 146 4.37 27.88 -12.01
C ALA A 146 5.15 29.20 -12.07
N GLY A 147 5.78 29.61 -10.95
CA GLY A 147 6.60 30.85 -10.85
C GLY A 147 8.08 30.64 -11.21
N GLY A 148 8.53 29.43 -11.53
CA GLY A 148 9.89 29.12 -11.91
C GLY A 148 10.64 28.18 -10.97
N GLU A 149 11.97 28.24 -11.02
CA GLU A 149 12.85 27.40 -10.19
C GLU A 149 12.86 27.83 -8.72
N LEU A 150 12.88 26.83 -7.85
CA LEU A 150 13.00 26.96 -6.41
C LEU A 150 14.18 26.14 -5.89
N ARG A 151 14.77 26.58 -4.77
CA ARG A 151 15.86 25.85 -4.10
C ARG A 151 15.60 25.83 -2.60
N PHE A 152 15.68 24.63 -2.04
CA PHE A 152 15.51 24.41 -0.59
C PHE A 152 16.75 23.68 -0.07
N GLU A 153 17.37 24.24 0.99
CA GLU A 153 18.52 23.63 1.64
C GLU A 153 18.07 22.75 2.80
N ALA A 154 18.57 21.52 2.84
CA ALA A 154 18.43 20.61 3.98
C ALA A 154 19.50 19.51 3.90
N PRO A 155 20.05 19.03 5.03
CA PRO A 155 21.03 17.95 5.05
C PRO A 155 20.41 16.58 4.77
N ILE A 156 19.08 16.44 4.92
CA ILE A 156 18.33 15.20 4.62
C ILE A 156 17.10 15.52 3.78
N VAL A 157 16.85 14.63 2.82
CA VAL A 157 15.66 14.60 1.99
C VAL A 157 14.96 13.25 2.16
N VAL A 158 13.66 13.26 2.48
CA VAL A 158 12.81 12.07 2.47
C VAL A 158 11.96 12.05 1.21
N VAL A 159 12.13 11.01 0.40
CA VAL A 159 11.38 10.79 -0.84
C VAL A 159 10.14 9.97 -0.54
N ALA A 160 8.97 10.58 -0.72
CA ALA A 160 7.64 10.04 -0.48
C ALA A 160 6.71 10.23 -1.68
N ASP A 161 7.26 10.38 -2.88
CA ASP A 161 6.56 10.73 -4.13
C ASP A 161 5.87 9.53 -4.81
N GLY A 162 5.80 8.41 -4.11
CA GLY A 162 5.15 7.20 -4.58
C GLY A 162 5.94 6.50 -5.68
N VAL A 163 5.27 6.19 -6.81
CA VAL A 163 5.94 5.60 -7.98
C VAL A 163 6.62 6.64 -8.86
N GLY A 164 6.56 7.92 -8.49
CA GLY A 164 6.88 9.09 -9.32
C GLY A 164 8.33 9.30 -9.70
N GLY A 165 9.28 8.65 -9.04
CA GLY A 165 10.64 8.53 -9.54
C GLY A 165 11.58 9.71 -9.32
N PHE A 166 11.29 10.66 -8.40
CA PHE A 166 12.26 11.69 -7.99
C PHE A 166 13.54 11.09 -7.37
N ALA A 167 13.41 9.94 -6.72
CA ALA A 167 14.52 9.22 -6.11
C ALA A 167 15.52 8.72 -7.18
N GLY A 168 16.24 9.64 -7.77
CA GLY A 168 17.42 9.35 -8.60
C GLY A 168 18.45 8.56 -7.80
N GLU A 169 19.33 7.88 -8.51
CA GLU A 169 20.56 7.26 -8.04
C GLU A 169 20.45 6.25 -6.88
N GLY A 170 20.32 4.98 -7.23
CA GLY A 170 20.57 3.86 -6.31
C GLY A 170 19.39 3.36 -5.52
N MET A 171 18.25 4.07 -5.48
CA MET A 171 16.99 3.61 -4.88
C MET A 171 16.08 3.02 -5.95
N LYS A 172 16.52 1.91 -6.57
CA LYS A 172 15.74 1.23 -7.61
C LYS A 172 14.67 0.38 -6.95
N ALA A 173 13.41 0.75 -7.19
CA ALA A 173 12.28 -0.08 -6.93
C ALA A 173 11.54 -0.32 -8.24
N HIS A 174 11.26 -1.57 -8.57
CA HIS A 174 10.62 -1.93 -9.83
C HIS A 174 9.10 -1.91 -9.69
N GLN A 175 8.42 -1.32 -10.66
CA GLN A 175 6.98 -1.48 -10.82
C GLN A 175 6.70 -2.93 -11.21
N ASN A 176 5.95 -3.65 -10.39
CA ASN A 176 5.70 -5.07 -10.57
C ASN A 176 4.21 -5.44 -10.54
N ALA A 177 3.33 -4.46 -10.32
CA ALA A 177 1.90 -4.63 -10.41
C ALA A 177 1.21 -3.34 -10.89
N VAL A 178 0.00 -3.49 -11.39
CA VAL A 178 -0.88 -2.41 -11.82
C VAL A 178 -2.30 -2.69 -11.33
N ALA A 179 -3.05 -1.63 -11.04
CA ALA A 179 -4.42 -1.72 -10.58
C ALA A 179 -5.31 -0.69 -11.29
N ARG A 180 -6.58 -1.05 -11.45
CA ARG A 180 -7.63 -0.18 -12.00
C ARG A 180 -8.83 -0.24 -11.08
N ARG A 181 -9.47 0.91 -10.81
CA ARG A 181 -10.67 1.00 -9.99
C ARG A 181 -11.66 2.02 -10.52
N GLN A 182 -12.92 1.81 -10.19
CA GLN A 182 -14.01 2.76 -10.40
C GLN A 182 -14.89 2.81 -9.15
N TYR A 183 -15.47 3.97 -8.87
CA TYR A 183 -16.50 4.10 -7.84
C TYR A 183 -17.85 3.79 -8.45
N PHE A 184 -18.72 3.18 -7.63
CA PHE A 184 -20.11 2.91 -7.98
C PHE A 184 -21.01 3.32 -6.83
N ARG A 185 -22.23 3.75 -7.15
CA ARG A 185 -23.35 3.93 -6.23
C ARG A 185 -24.28 2.72 -6.33
N ASP A 186 -25.04 2.48 -5.29
CA ASP A 186 -26.09 1.46 -5.23
C ASP A 186 -25.62 0.04 -5.58
N VAL A 187 -24.42 -0.31 -5.08
CA VAL A 187 -23.89 -1.67 -5.23
C VAL A 187 -24.59 -2.61 -4.26
N ASP A 188 -25.21 -3.66 -4.79
CA ASP A 188 -26.07 -4.59 -4.04
C ASP A 188 -25.37 -5.91 -3.73
N GLY A 189 -24.37 -5.89 -2.88
CA GLY A 189 -23.65 -7.09 -2.42
C GLY A 189 -23.96 -7.46 -0.98
N PRO A 190 -23.67 -8.71 -0.58
CA PRO A 190 -23.89 -9.19 0.78
C PRO A 190 -22.91 -8.55 1.76
N ASN A 191 -23.29 -8.53 3.04
CA ASN A 191 -22.40 -8.19 4.16
C ASN A 191 -21.45 -7.01 3.91
N LYS A 192 -22.00 -5.81 3.78
CA LYS A 192 -21.26 -4.56 3.48
C LYS A 192 -20.20 -4.20 4.54
N GLN A 193 -20.08 -4.96 5.63
CA GLN A 193 -19.03 -4.84 6.63
C GLN A 193 -17.85 -5.80 6.39
N ASP A 194 -17.81 -6.52 5.28
CA ASP A 194 -16.64 -7.27 4.85
C ASP A 194 -15.94 -6.57 3.68
N LEU A 195 -14.62 -6.70 3.58
CA LEU A 195 -13.92 -6.47 2.33
C LEU A 195 -14.11 -7.69 1.42
N HIS A 196 -14.70 -7.50 0.27
CA HIS A 196 -14.91 -8.57 -0.70
C HIS A 196 -13.74 -8.66 -1.66
N ILE A 197 -13.12 -9.83 -1.74
CA ILE A 197 -11.95 -10.14 -2.57
C ILE A 197 -12.33 -11.26 -3.53
N PHE A 198 -12.08 -11.05 -4.81
CA PHE A 198 -12.35 -12.01 -5.88
C PHE A 198 -11.04 -12.50 -6.49
N ILE A 199 -10.84 -13.81 -6.49
CA ILE A 199 -9.72 -14.47 -7.16
C ILE A 199 -10.31 -15.25 -8.32
N THR A 200 -10.52 -14.58 -9.45
CA THR A 200 -11.13 -15.16 -10.64
C THR A 200 -10.15 -16.10 -11.36
N GLU A 201 -10.66 -16.89 -12.30
CA GLU A 201 -9.83 -17.80 -13.09
C GLU A 201 -8.77 -17.02 -13.90
N ASP A 202 -9.14 -15.89 -14.51
CA ASP A 202 -8.21 -15.02 -15.23
C ASP A 202 -7.09 -14.45 -14.31
N MET A 203 -7.39 -14.24 -13.03
CA MET A 203 -6.40 -13.76 -12.03
C MET A 203 -5.49 -14.88 -11.55
N ASN A 204 -5.99 -16.11 -11.52
CA ASN A 204 -5.33 -17.27 -10.94
C ASN A 204 -4.44 -18.01 -11.95
N SER A 205 -4.89 -18.17 -13.19
CA SER A 205 -4.21 -18.97 -14.20
C SER A 205 -2.94 -18.34 -14.80
N HIS A 206 -2.78 -17.03 -14.68
CA HIS A 206 -1.70 -16.28 -15.37
C HIS A 206 -0.79 -15.47 -14.47
N GLY A 207 -1.03 -15.48 -13.15
CA GLY A 207 -0.20 -14.77 -12.17
C GLY A 207 -1.02 -14.27 -10.98
N ALA A 208 -0.35 -13.57 -10.04
CA ALA A 208 -1.00 -13.05 -8.87
C ALA A 208 -1.81 -11.80 -9.19
N GLY A 209 -3.08 -11.82 -8.81
CA GLY A 209 -4.00 -10.69 -8.90
C GLY A 209 -5.28 -10.98 -8.11
N TYR A 210 -6.07 -9.96 -7.86
CA TYR A 210 -7.40 -10.09 -7.29
C TYR A 210 -8.26 -8.89 -7.66
N GLY A 211 -9.59 -9.09 -7.66
CA GLY A 211 -10.56 -8.02 -7.70
C GLY A 211 -11.11 -7.70 -6.31
N TRP A 212 -11.67 -6.53 -6.13
CA TRP A 212 -12.24 -6.11 -4.86
C TRP A 212 -13.53 -5.32 -5.00
N VAL A 213 -14.37 -5.39 -3.95
CA VAL A 213 -15.50 -4.50 -3.71
C VAL A 213 -15.42 -4.05 -2.25
N PHE A 214 -15.17 -2.77 -2.03
CA PHE A 214 -15.04 -2.15 -0.71
C PHE A 214 -16.10 -1.08 -0.53
N TYR A 215 -16.99 -1.28 0.44
CA TYR A 215 -18.13 -0.41 0.70
C TYR A 215 -17.76 0.79 1.57
N PHE A 216 -18.17 1.98 1.14
CA PHE A 216 -18.21 3.17 1.98
C PHE A 216 -19.46 3.14 2.89
N GLY A 217 -19.47 3.96 3.94
CA GLY A 217 -20.61 4.03 4.86
C GLY A 217 -21.90 4.63 4.28
N ASP A 218 -21.85 5.13 3.04
CA ASP A 218 -22.90 5.90 2.38
C ASP A 218 -23.54 5.19 1.16
N GLY A 219 -23.44 3.87 1.08
CA GLY A 219 -24.01 3.07 -0.02
C GLY A 219 -23.18 3.01 -1.30
N ARG A 220 -22.07 3.72 -1.34
CA ARG A 220 -21.11 3.66 -2.44
C ARG A 220 -20.07 2.56 -2.22
N ALA A 221 -19.42 2.12 -3.31
CA ALA A 221 -18.33 1.16 -3.23
C ALA A 221 -17.18 1.54 -4.18
N ASN A 222 -15.98 1.17 -3.78
CA ASN A 222 -14.80 1.11 -4.63
C ASN A 222 -14.70 -0.29 -5.21
N VAL A 223 -14.86 -0.42 -6.52
CA VAL A 223 -14.73 -1.68 -7.26
C VAL A 223 -13.45 -1.60 -8.10
N GLY A 224 -12.60 -2.60 -7.98
CA GLY A 224 -11.35 -2.58 -8.71
C GLY A 224 -10.70 -3.94 -8.87
N ALA A 225 -9.66 -3.99 -9.69
CA ALA A 225 -8.84 -5.17 -9.88
C ALA A 225 -7.37 -4.77 -10.02
N GLY A 226 -6.50 -5.60 -9.46
CA GLY A 226 -5.06 -5.47 -9.54
C GLY A 226 -4.40 -6.76 -9.99
N VAL A 227 -3.33 -6.64 -10.77
CA VAL A 227 -2.62 -7.79 -11.33
C VAL A 227 -1.13 -7.48 -11.47
N SER A 228 -0.30 -8.52 -11.40
CA SER A 228 1.13 -8.37 -11.65
C SER A 228 1.40 -8.01 -13.11
N THR A 229 2.39 -7.15 -13.36
CA THR A 229 2.82 -6.78 -14.73
C THR A 229 3.29 -8.00 -15.51
N ARG A 230 3.83 -9.01 -14.81
CA ARG A 230 4.24 -10.29 -15.41
C ARG A 230 3.05 -11.10 -15.94
N ALA A 231 1.91 -11.08 -15.23
CA ALA A 231 0.69 -11.75 -15.69
C ALA A 231 0.13 -11.07 -16.94
N LEU A 232 0.07 -9.75 -16.98
CA LEU A 232 -0.35 -9.02 -18.20
C LEU A 232 0.56 -9.32 -19.39
N ALA A 233 1.87 -9.34 -19.18
CA ALA A 233 2.84 -9.66 -20.24
C ALA A 233 2.65 -11.10 -20.77
N ARG A 234 2.29 -12.07 -19.92
CA ARG A 234 2.05 -13.46 -20.33
C ARG A 234 0.76 -13.63 -21.11
N THR A 235 -0.27 -12.87 -20.76
CA THR A 235 -1.59 -12.98 -21.41
C THR A 235 -1.70 -12.15 -22.69
N GLY A 236 -0.80 -11.20 -22.91
CA GLY A 236 -0.91 -10.20 -23.98
C GLY A 236 -2.08 -9.22 -23.80
N ARG A 237 -2.75 -9.25 -22.64
CA ARG A 237 -3.90 -8.39 -22.34
C ARG A 237 -3.44 -7.06 -21.73
N ASN A 238 -4.27 -6.04 -21.89
CA ASN A 238 -4.09 -4.77 -21.19
C ASN A 238 -4.91 -4.74 -19.88
N LEU A 239 -4.61 -3.79 -19.00
CA LEU A 239 -5.28 -3.66 -17.70
C LEU A 239 -6.77 -3.31 -17.82
N LYS A 240 -7.17 -2.59 -18.89
CA LYS A 240 -8.58 -2.27 -19.11
C LYS A 240 -9.39 -3.52 -19.37
N ASP A 241 -8.94 -4.37 -20.31
CA ASP A 241 -9.62 -5.63 -20.64
C ASP A 241 -9.72 -6.56 -19.42
N PHE A 242 -8.67 -6.59 -18.59
CA PHE A 242 -8.64 -7.34 -17.35
C PHE A 242 -9.70 -6.85 -16.36
N PHE A 243 -9.84 -5.54 -16.23
CA PHE A 243 -10.83 -4.91 -15.34
C PHE A 243 -12.25 -5.09 -15.87
N ASP A 244 -12.48 -4.91 -17.18
CA ASP A 244 -13.79 -5.06 -17.80
C ASP A 244 -14.32 -6.49 -17.62
N ARG A 245 -13.48 -7.51 -17.81
CA ARG A 245 -13.84 -8.92 -17.52
C ARG A 245 -14.14 -9.18 -16.05
N PHE A 246 -13.45 -8.49 -15.14
CA PHE A 246 -13.78 -8.59 -13.72
C PHE A 246 -15.18 -8.05 -13.44
N LEU A 247 -15.59 -6.96 -14.08
CA LEU A 247 -16.97 -6.44 -13.94
C LEU A 247 -18.04 -7.41 -14.49
N GLU A 248 -17.66 -8.25 -15.45
CA GLU A 248 -18.52 -9.29 -16.05
C GLU A 248 -18.55 -10.59 -15.23
N GLU A 249 -17.75 -10.72 -14.16
CA GLU A 249 -17.76 -11.90 -13.29
C GLU A 249 -19.19 -12.14 -12.77
N PRO A 250 -19.79 -13.34 -12.95
CA PRO A 250 -21.22 -13.54 -12.75
C PRO A 250 -21.76 -13.13 -11.37
N GLN A 251 -20.97 -13.25 -10.35
CA GLN A 251 -21.35 -12.82 -9.00
C GLN A 251 -21.28 -11.30 -8.86
N LEU A 252 -20.23 -10.68 -9.36
CA LEU A 252 -20.06 -9.23 -9.29
C LEU A 252 -21.08 -8.52 -10.20
N ALA A 253 -21.32 -9.02 -11.40
CA ALA A 253 -22.30 -8.47 -12.35
C ALA A 253 -23.69 -8.36 -11.73
N ARG A 254 -24.12 -9.35 -10.94
CA ARG A 254 -25.38 -9.28 -10.20
C ARG A 254 -25.37 -8.18 -9.13
N TRP A 255 -24.24 -7.93 -8.48
CA TRP A 255 -24.14 -6.84 -7.49
C TRP A 255 -24.13 -5.46 -8.14
N LEU A 256 -23.74 -5.40 -9.40
CA LEU A 256 -23.67 -4.16 -10.18
C LEU A 256 -24.89 -3.95 -11.10
N GLU A 257 -25.89 -4.82 -11.09
CA GLU A 257 -27.06 -4.78 -11.99
C GLU A 257 -27.79 -3.42 -11.94
N ASN A 258 -27.93 -2.85 -10.76
CA ASN A 258 -28.57 -1.55 -10.54
C ASN A 258 -27.55 -0.45 -10.15
N ALA A 259 -26.25 -0.77 -10.17
CA ALA A 259 -25.24 0.16 -9.72
C ALA A 259 -24.88 1.18 -10.80
N GLU A 260 -24.71 2.43 -10.39
CA GLU A 260 -24.30 3.52 -11.28
C GLU A 260 -22.82 3.86 -11.09
N PRO A 261 -22.02 3.92 -12.18
CA PRO A 261 -20.63 4.33 -12.08
C PRO A 261 -20.51 5.82 -11.70
N GLU A 262 -19.66 6.11 -10.71
CA GLU A 262 -19.34 7.47 -10.29
C GLU A 262 -17.97 7.89 -10.83
N GLY A 263 -17.98 8.61 -11.93
CA GLY A 263 -16.76 9.08 -12.63
C GLY A 263 -16.03 7.99 -13.40
N PRO A 264 -14.91 8.31 -14.04
CA PRO A 264 -14.16 7.38 -14.87
C PRO A 264 -13.33 6.38 -14.05
N ALA A 265 -13.14 5.19 -14.60
CA ALA A 265 -12.19 4.24 -14.05
C ALA A 265 -10.75 4.78 -14.16
N LYS A 266 -9.96 4.64 -13.08
CA LYS A 266 -8.57 5.14 -12.98
C LYS A 266 -7.59 4.03 -12.71
N SER A 267 -6.41 4.12 -13.32
CA SER A 267 -5.34 3.12 -13.21
C SER A 267 -4.11 3.70 -12.52
N TRP A 268 -3.34 2.83 -11.87
CA TRP A 268 -2.07 3.19 -11.25
C TRP A 268 -1.09 2.01 -11.21
N SER A 269 0.20 2.34 -11.26
CA SER A 269 1.28 1.37 -11.08
C SER A 269 1.64 1.21 -9.60
N LEU A 270 2.10 0.03 -9.23
CA LEU A 270 2.44 -0.33 -7.84
C LEU A 270 3.88 -0.88 -7.78
N LYS A 271 4.56 -0.60 -6.66
CA LYS A 271 5.86 -1.16 -6.31
C LYS A 271 5.69 -2.03 -5.07
N MET A 272 5.43 -3.31 -5.29
CA MET A 272 5.08 -4.26 -4.23
C MET A 272 6.29 -5.06 -3.76
N GLY A 273 6.39 -5.26 -2.46
CA GLY A 273 7.40 -6.10 -1.82
C GLY A 273 8.75 -5.40 -1.65
N MET A 274 9.45 -5.80 -0.59
CA MET A 274 10.71 -5.16 -0.17
C MET A 274 11.94 -5.65 -0.95
N TRP A 275 11.80 -6.67 -1.79
CA TRP A 275 12.92 -7.31 -2.48
C TRP A 275 13.59 -6.38 -3.49
N GLY A 276 14.93 -6.31 -3.45
CA GLY A 276 15.72 -5.55 -4.43
C GLY A 276 15.66 -4.03 -4.32
N ALA A 277 14.85 -3.49 -3.38
CA ALA A 277 14.80 -2.05 -3.14
C ALA A 277 15.82 -1.62 -2.08
N ARG A 278 16.50 -0.51 -2.34
CA ARG A 278 17.32 0.21 -1.37
C ARG A 278 16.59 1.48 -0.96
N ARG A 279 16.43 1.74 0.35
CA ARG A 279 15.60 2.81 0.90
C ARG A 279 16.38 3.92 1.57
N TYR A 280 17.70 3.90 1.45
CA TYR A 280 18.58 4.93 2.01
C TYR A 280 19.80 5.18 1.12
N ALA A 281 20.32 6.37 1.18
CA ALA A 281 21.59 6.79 0.60
C ALA A 281 22.16 7.92 1.47
N GLN A 282 23.32 8.48 1.07
CA GLN A 282 23.91 9.66 1.71
C GLN A 282 22.89 10.82 1.72
N GLY A 283 22.40 11.21 2.90
CA GLY A 283 21.41 12.28 3.11
C GLY A 283 20.00 12.01 2.53
N VAL A 284 19.66 10.76 2.18
CA VAL A 284 18.35 10.44 1.57
C VAL A 284 17.73 9.20 2.19
N LEU A 285 16.41 9.27 2.43
CA LEU A 285 15.55 8.12 2.77
C LEU A 285 14.39 8.03 1.79
N ALA A 286 13.88 6.81 1.52
CA ALA A 286 12.68 6.59 0.74
C ALA A 286 11.62 5.89 1.58
N VAL A 287 10.36 6.34 1.52
CA VAL A 287 9.23 5.83 2.28
C VAL A 287 8.05 5.45 1.36
N GLY A 288 7.16 4.61 1.84
CA GLY A 288 5.98 4.17 1.09
C GLY A 288 6.33 3.52 -0.25
N ASP A 289 5.55 3.81 -1.31
CA ASP A 289 5.76 3.23 -2.64
C ASP A 289 7.13 3.61 -3.23
N ALA A 290 7.68 4.79 -2.89
CA ALA A 290 9.03 5.17 -3.29
C ALA A 290 10.07 4.19 -2.73
N GLY A 291 9.82 3.63 -1.54
CA GLY A 291 10.61 2.61 -0.89
C GLY A 291 10.15 1.16 -1.16
N SER A 292 9.22 0.91 -2.07
CA SER A 292 8.63 -0.43 -2.31
C SER A 292 8.05 -1.08 -1.05
N MET A 293 7.21 -0.35 -0.33
CA MET A 293 6.63 -0.81 0.93
C MET A 293 5.22 -1.42 0.79
N ILE A 294 4.65 -1.52 -0.41
CA ILE A 294 3.34 -2.16 -0.59
C ILE A 294 3.44 -3.66 -0.28
N HIS A 295 2.52 -4.17 0.55
CA HIS A 295 2.48 -5.58 0.92
C HIS A 295 2.22 -6.46 -0.31
N PRO A 296 3.00 -7.52 -0.54
CA PRO A 296 2.97 -8.27 -1.80
C PRO A 296 1.72 -9.11 -2.02
N ILE A 297 0.97 -9.45 -0.97
CA ILE A 297 -0.26 -10.27 -1.06
C ILE A 297 -1.48 -9.36 -1.11
N SER A 298 -1.68 -8.54 -0.07
CA SER A 298 -2.89 -7.73 0.07
C SER A 298 -2.90 -6.46 -0.76
N GLY A 299 -1.73 -6.01 -1.28
CA GLY A 299 -1.64 -4.70 -1.93
C GLY A 299 -1.82 -3.51 -0.96
N GLU A 300 -1.87 -3.77 0.35
CA GLU A 300 -1.93 -2.72 1.37
C GLU A 300 -0.66 -1.89 1.30
N GLY A 301 -0.81 -0.57 1.21
CA GLY A 301 0.30 0.35 1.07
C GLY A 301 0.21 1.57 1.98
N VAL A 302 -0.99 1.94 2.44
CA VAL A 302 -1.20 3.16 3.24
C VAL A 302 -0.55 3.05 4.62
N GLY A 303 -0.82 1.97 5.34
CA GLY A 303 -0.24 1.73 6.66
C GLY A 303 1.27 1.57 6.60
N TYR A 304 1.77 0.78 5.64
CA TYR A 304 3.22 0.62 5.44
C TYR A 304 3.91 1.93 5.01
N ALA A 305 3.23 2.78 4.24
CA ALA A 305 3.75 4.10 3.92
C ALA A 305 3.85 4.98 5.16
N MET A 306 2.81 5.01 6.00
CA MET A 306 2.80 5.78 7.24
C MET A 306 3.82 5.26 8.25
N GLU A 307 3.89 3.95 8.46
CA GLU A 307 4.89 3.32 9.34
C GLU A 307 6.32 3.64 8.89
N SER A 308 6.61 3.45 7.59
CA SER A 308 7.94 3.78 7.05
C SER A 308 8.25 5.27 7.19
N GLY A 309 7.27 6.15 7.06
CA GLY A 309 7.39 7.60 7.30
C GLY A 309 7.73 7.93 8.76
N ARG A 310 7.03 7.32 9.70
CA ARG A 310 7.29 7.46 11.15
C ARG A 310 8.69 6.95 11.51
N LEU A 311 9.08 5.81 11.00
CA LEU A 311 10.44 5.28 11.22
C LEU A 311 11.51 6.16 10.59
N ALA A 312 11.28 6.70 9.38
CA ALA A 312 12.18 7.65 8.74
C ALA A 312 12.37 8.90 9.61
N ALA A 313 11.29 9.46 10.15
CA ALA A 313 11.36 10.60 11.07
C ALA A 313 12.24 10.31 12.30
N THR A 314 12.14 9.09 12.86
CA THR A 314 13.00 8.67 13.99
C THR A 314 14.47 8.68 13.60
N TRP A 315 14.82 8.17 12.42
CA TRP A 315 16.22 8.12 11.96
C TRP A 315 16.73 9.49 11.50
N VAL A 316 15.87 10.35 10.95
CA VAL A 316 16.20 11.76 10.67
C VAL A 316 16.55 12.48 11.98
N HIS A 317 15.73 12.33 13.02
CA HIS A 317 16.01 12.92 14.35
C HIS A 317 17.33 12.41 14.93
N GLN A 318 17.61 11.11 14.85
CA GLN A 318 18.89 10.54 15.33
C GLN A 318 20.09 11.07 14.54
N ALA A 319 19.96 11.24 13.22
CA ALA A 319 21.01 11.81 12.38
C ALA A 319 21.32 13.26 12.76
N HIS A 320 20.30 14.07 13.04
CA HIS A 320 20.48 15.43 13.57
C HIS A 320 21.15 15.45 14.95
N ALA A 321 20.71 14.61 15.88
CA ALA A 321 21.30 14.50 17.21
C ALA A 321 22.79 14.14 17.16
N ARG A 322 23.19 13.32 16.20
CA ARG A 322 24.60 12.90 15.98
C ARG A 322 25.36 13.86 15.06
N ARG A 323 24.69 14.77 14.39
CA ARG A 323 25.24 15.59 13.27
C ARG A 323 25.90 14.72 12.18
N ASP A 324 25.34 13.54 11.95
CA ASP A 324 25.85 12.57 10.98
C ASP A 324 24.73 12.13 10.03
N PHE A 325 24.80 12.63 8.81
CA PHE A 325 23.83 12.39 7.72
C PHE A 325 24.31 11.34 6.72
N SER A 326 25.32 10.57 7.09
CA SER A 326 25.94 9.55 6.25
C SER A 326 24.98 8.40 5.94
N ALA A 327 25.24 7.70 4.85
CA ALA A 327 24.55 6.47 4.50
C ALA A 327 24.69 5.40 5.61
N SER A 328 25.82 5.40 6.33
CA SER A 328 26.03 4.49 7.47
C SER A 328 25.01 4.72 8.58
N THR A 329 24.84 5.95 9.03
CA THR A 329 23.83 6.31 10.05
C THR A 329 22.42 6.03 9.54
N LEU A 330 22.08 6.45 8.32
CA LEU A 330 20.75 6.24 7.72
C LEU A 330 20.44 4.77 7.40
N SER A 331 21.43 3.87 7.31
CA SER A 331 21.23 2.44 7.13
C SER A 331 20.45 1.79 8.29
N GLY A 332 20.44 2.41 9.47
CA GLY A 332 19.64 1.97 10.60
C GLY A 332 18.14 1.96 10.33
N TYR A 333 17.65 2.89 9.51
CA TYR A 333 16.27 2.89 9.02
C TYR A 333 15.94 1.59 8.27
N GLU A 334 16.75 1.23 7.28
CA GLU A 334 16.59 -0.01 6.51
C GLU A 334 16.68 -1.24 7.42
N SER A 335 17.62 -1.26 8.36
CA SER A 335 17.80 -2.34 9.31
C SER A 335 16.58 -2.52 10.21
N GLN A 336 15.97 -1.44 10.65
CA GLN A 336 14.76 -1.47 11.46
C GLN A 336 13.55 -1.96 10.67
N LEU A 337 13.32 -1.43 9.46
CA LEU A 337 12.25 -1.90 8.56
C LEU A 337 12.38 -3.40 8.27
N ARG A 338 13.60 -3.88 7.96
CA ARG A 338 13.82 -5.31 7.70
C ARG A 338 13.54 -6.18 8.92
N ARG A 339 13.93 -5.76 10.12
CA ARG A 339 13.61 -6.50 11.35
C ARG A 339 12.11 -6.62 11.57
N GLN A 340 11.35 -5.58 11.25
CA GLN A 340 9.90 -5.55 11.48
C GLN A 340 9.11 -6.24 10.39
N ARG A 341 9.49 -6.09 9.09
CA ARG A 341 8.65 -6.41 7.95
C ARG A 341 9.22 -7.40 6.93
N ALA A 342 10.51 -7.76 7.00
CA ALA A 342 11.11 -8.60 5.96
C ALA A 342 10.49 -10.01 5.91
N ARG A 343 10.15 -10.60 7.05
CA ARG A 343 9.62 -11.98 7.10
C ARG A 343 8.29 -12.10 6.35
N GLU A 344 7.36 -11.18 6.59
CA GLU A 344 6.06 -11.17 5.94
C GLU A 344 6.18 -10.80 4.46
N HIS A 345 6.93 -9.74 4.13
CA HIS A 345 7.11 -9.31 2.75
C HIS A 345 7.83 -10.36 1.89
N LEU A 346 8.90 -10.97 2.38
CA LEU A 346 9.66 -11.98 1.62
C LEU A 346 8.85 -13.26 1.43
N SER A 347 8.16 -13.74 2.48
CA SER A 347 7.34 -14.94 2.38
C SER A 347 6.09 -14.69 1.49
N GLY A 348 5.49 -13.51 1.59
CA GLY A 348 4.39 -13.11 0.72
C GLY A 348 4.81 -13.01 -0.74
N GLN A 349 5.99 -12.43 -1.02
CA GLN A 349 6.53 -12.36 -2.39
C GLN A 349 6.83 -13.76 -2.95
N ALA A 350 7.33 -14.68 -2.12
CA ALA A 350 7.55 -16.07 -2.53
C ALA A 350 6.22 -16.77 -2.86
N LEU A 351 5.19 -16.60 -2.04
CA LEU A 351 3.85 -17.14 -2.30
C LEU A 351 3.28 -16.64 -3.63
N VAL A 352 3.25 -15.33 -3.81
CA VAL A 352 2.71 -14.68 -5.02
C VAL A 352 3.42 -15.13 -6.30
N ASN A 353 4.71 -15.45 -6.22
CA ASN A 353 5.48 -15.93 -7.37
C ASN A 353 5.33 -17.44 -7.62
N LEU A 354 5.13 -18.24 -6.57
CA LEU A 354 5.14 -19.69 -6.67
C LEU A 354 3.75 -20.30 -6.88
N VAL A 355 2.79 -19.93 -6.03
CA VAL A 355 1.50 -20.63 -5.95
C VAL A 355 0.65 -20.51 -7.23
N PRO A 356 0.54 -19.34 -7.90
CA PRO A 356 -0.19 -19.24 -9.16
C PRO A 356 0.42 -20.09 -10.27
N ASN A 357 1.76 -20.20 -10.29
CA ASN A 357 2.45 -21.01 -11.31
C ASN A 357 2.23 -22.52 -11.13
N LEU A 358 1.80 -22.94 -9.94
CA LEU A 358 1.52 -24.35 -9.62
C LEU A 358 0.02 -24.69 -9.72
N GLY A 359 -0.85 -23.75 -10.08
CA GLY A 359 -2.30 -23.95 -10.06
C GLY A 359 -2.87 -24.25 -8.66
N MET A 360 -2.18 -23.80 -7.61
CA MET A 360 -2.46 -24.20 -6.22
C MET A 360 -3.47 -23.31 -5.49
N MET A 361 -3.91 -22.19 -6.08
CA MET A 361 -4.79 -21.23 -5.38
C MET A 361 -6.16 -21.85 -5.07
N GLU A 362 -6.85 -22.37 -6.07
CA GLU A 362 -8.16 -23.03 -5.88
C GLU A 362 -8.10 -24.20 -4.88
N PRO A 363 -7.19 -25.18 -5.04
CA PRO A 363 -7.03 -26.27 -4.05
C PRO A 363 -6.73 -25.76 -2.64
N LEU A 364 -5.90 -24.74 -2.48
CA LEU A 364 -5.59 -24.15 -1.17
C LEU A 364 -6.83 -23.53 -0.52
N PHE A 365 -7.62 -22.77 -1.30
CA PHE A 365 -8.82 -22.14 -0.78
C PHE A 365 -9.88 -23.18 -0.36
N ARG A 366 -10.12 -24.24 -1.18
CA ARG A 366 -11.01 -25.35 -0.81
C ARG A 366 -10.54 -26.10 0.45
N ALA A 367 -9.23 -26.27 0.61
CA ALA A 367 -8.69 -26.91 1.81
C ALA A 367 -8.90 -26.00 3.05
N CYS A 368 -8.65 -24.70 2.94
CA CYS A 368 -8.88 -23.73 4.01
C CYS A 368 -10.35 -23.52 4.34
N GLU A 369 -11.28 -23.75 3.39
CA GLU A 369 -12.72 -23.72 3.65
C GLU A 369 -13.13 -24.77 4.71
N LYS A 370 -12.48 -25.93 4.69
CA LYS A 370 -12.71 -27.06 5.59
C LYS A 370 -11.92 -26.99 6.91
N ASP A 371 -10.91 -26.15 6.98
CA ASP A 371 -10.02 -26.00 8.14
C ASP A 371 -10.05 -24.53 8.67
N PRO A 372 -10.82 -24.27 9.76
CA PRO A 372 -10.95 -22.93 10.31
C PRO A 372 -9.63 -22.31 10.81
N GLU A 373 -8.69 -23.12 11.29
CA GLU A 373 -7.39 -22.60 11.78
C GLU A 373 -6.47 -22.23 10.60
N ALA A 374 -6.40 -23.08 9.57
CA ALA A 374 -5.67 -22.76 8.35
C ALA A 374 -6.26 -21.53 7.63
N ARG A 375 -7.60 -21.43 7.60
CA ARG A 375 -8.30 -20.25 7.08
C ARG A 375 -7.91 -18.98 7.84
N ARG A 376 -7.91 -19.03 9.17
CA ARG A 376 -7.48 -17.91 10.01
C ARG A 376 -6.02 -17.52 9.72
N THR A 377 -5.10 -18.50 9.66
CA THR A 377 -3.69 -18.26 9.32
C THR A 377 -3.52 -17.64 7.94
N LEU A 378 -4.31 -18.07 6.94
CA LEU A 378 -4.33 -17.46 5.61
C LEU A 378 -4.75 -15.99 5.66
N MET A 379 -5.80 -15.68 6.44
CA MET A 379 -6.27 -14.30 6.62
C MET A 379 -5.28 -13.41 7.37
N GLU A 380 -4.67 -13.93 8.44
CA GLU A 380 -3.60 -13.23 9.17
C GLU A 380 -2.40 -12.93 8.25
N SER A 381 -2.12 -13.83 7.31
CA SER A 381 -1.07 -13.59 6.29
C SER A 381 -1.49 -12.55 5.25
N PHE A 382 -2.78 -12.47 4.95
CA PHE A 382 -3.32 -11.44 4.05
C PHE A 382 -3.30 -10.05 4.71
N THR A 383 -3.57 -9.96 6.01
CA THR A 383 -3.49 -8.68 6.75
C THR A 383 -2.07 -8.26 7.09
N GLY A 384 -1.07 -9.14 6.92
CA GLY A 384 0.32 -8.89 7.28
C GLY A 384 0.63 -9.10 8.77
N ASP A 385 -0.30 -9.70 9.54
CA ASP A 385 -0.09 -10.00 10.96
C ASP A 385 0.81 -11.24 11.17
N THR A 386 0.84 -12.13 10.18
CA THR A 386 1.57 -13.41 10.25
C THR A 386 2.26 -13.72 8.92
N PRO A 387 3.53 -14.18 8.92
CA PRO A 387 4.20 -14.60 7.69
C PRO A 387 3.50 -15.80 7.03
N VAL A 388 3.44 -15.83 5.71
CA VAL A 388 2.76 -16.88 4.93
C VAL A 388 3.27 -18.29 5.22
N TYR A 389 4.56 -18.44 5.53
CA TYR A 389 5.11 -19.76 5.89
C TYR A 389 4.47 -20.36 7.17
N SER A 390 3.71 -19.56 7.93
CA SER A 390 2.92 -20.07 9.06
C SER A 390 1.85 -21.07 8.64
N LEU A 391 1.44 -21.09 7.36
CA LEU A 391 0.59 -22.14 6.79
C LEU A 391 1.24 -23.55 6.89
N LEU A 392 2.56 -23.64 7.00
CA LEU A 392 3.26 -24.93 7.25
C LEU A 392 2.87 -25.58 8.59
N LYS A 393 2.26 -24.85 9.50
CA LYS A 393 1.68 -25.39 10.74
C LYS A 393 0.43 -26.23 10.49
N HIS A 394 -0.13 -26.19 9.28
CA HIS A 394 -1.32 -26.92 8.85
C HIS A 394 -0.98 -27.98 7.78
N PRO A 395 -0.17 -29.01 8.09
CA PRO A 395 0.37 -29.94 7.10
C PRO A 395 -0.72 -30.76 6.41
N MET A 396 -1.81 -31.11 7.11
CA MET A 396 -2.94 -31.84 6.51
C MET A 396 -3.70 -31.03 5.48
N THR A 397 -3.89 -29.73 5.73
CA THR A 397 -4.52 -28.79 4.81
C THR A 397 -3.68 -28.62 3.56
N LEU A 398 -2.36 -28.43 3.72
CA LEU A 398 -1.42 -28.35 2.61
C LEU A 398 -1.35 -29.64 1.81
N ALA A 399 -1.33 -30.80 2.46
CA ALA A 399 -1.34 -32.11 1.80
C ALA A 399 -2.65 -32.32 0.99
N THR A 400 -3.78 -31.86 1.52
CA THR A 400 -5.06 -31.90 0.80
C THR A 400 -5.03 -31.00 -0.43
N ALA A 401 -4.58 -29.76 -0.28
CA ALA A 401 -4.41 -28.84 -1.39
C ALA A 401 -3.50 -29.39 -2.49
N LEU A 402 -2.35 -29.97 -2.10
CA LEU A 402 -1.42 -30.59 -3.05
C LEU A 402 -2.04 -31.76 -3.80
N ARG A 403 -2.75 -32.68 -3.12
CA ARG A 403 -3.44 -33.80 -3.76
C ARG A 403 -4.51 -33.34 -4.75
N GLU A 404 -5.28 -32.34 -4.38
CA GLU A 404 -6.31 -31.78 -5.27
C GLU A 404 -5.69 -31.08 -6.47
N GLY A 405 -4.65 -30.26 -6.28
CA GLY A 405 -3.96 -29.58 -7.38
C GLY A 405 -3.30 -30.54 -8.37
N VAL A 406 -2.66 -31.62 -7.89
CA VAL A 406 -2.11 -32.67 -8.77
C VAL A 406 -3.22 -33.37 -9.55
N ARG A 407 -4.36 -33.69 -8.92
CA ARG A 407 -5.49 -34.32 -9.62
C ARG A 407 -6.09 -33.44 -10.71
N GLU A 408 -6.16 -32.14 -10.47
CA GLU A 408 -6.63 -31.16 -11.47
C GLU A 408 -5.65 -31.04 -12.64
N ALA A 409 -4.36 -30.95 -12.35
CA ALA A 409 -3.31 -30.88 -13.39
C ALA A 409 -3.24 -32.13 -14.28
N ILE A 410 -3.65 -33.32 -13.76
CA ILE A 410 -3.72 -34.56 -14.58
C ILE A 410 -4.98 -34.60 -15.46
N ARG A 411 -6.03 -33.85 -15.07
CA ARG A 411 -7.33 -33.84 -15.82
C ARG A 411 -7.43 -32.73 -16.85
N SER A 412 -6.58 -31.70 -16.76
CA SER A 412 -6.44 -30.60 -17.72
C SER A 412 -5.49 -30.97 -18.86
#